data_c69e5416058eee955b0a7145d8a53e7e
#
_entry.id   c69e5416058eee955b0a7145d8a53e7e
#
_cell.length_a   1.000
_cell.length_b   1.000
_cell.length_c   1.000
_cell.angle_alpha   90.00
_cell.angle_beta   90.00
_cell.angle_gamma   90.00
#
_symmetry.space_group_name_H-M   'P 1'
#
loop_
_entity.id
_entity.type
_entity.pdbx_description
1 polymer ?
#
loop_
_entity_poly.entity_id
_entity_poly.type
_entity_poly.pdbx_seq_one_letter_code
_entity_poly.pdbx_strand_id
1 'polypeptide(L)'
;NFPAGAAAGFAKDMEEFAYAMEHDLPEAVKNELYEEQLSVIREKYQEKRNDYVKVLQKKAKGKKVSLLHMPMGVVVAPMKNGEIISPDVFDTLSDDEKNEIMADLNAMQEEIAQHQDDAPGWEEKQTEEIKKLQEKLVKDAIKKPINDIKQKYRGNKKVAEYLKAVQNYILENIPSFVPNYDQDSKPQTEEEPMAGLLSQLKNQQEEDKYSKFKVNVVVKNVPDSGAPIVLLDHPTQGNLVGKVERIQQFGALITDFTLIKGGALHRANGGFLLIDARKLLLQPYSWDSPIRALASKEIKIEAPSEDTSFST
;
A
#
# COMPACT_ATOMS: atom_id res chain seq x y z
N ASN A 1 26.74 1.66 8.36
CA ASN A 1 27.45 2.92 8.19
C ASN A 1 27.91 3.04 6.74
N PHE A 2 27.80 4.23 6.17
CA PHE A 2 28.32 4.59 4.86
C PHE A 2 29.70 5.23 4.99
N PRO A 3 30.56 5.17 3.98
CA PRO A 3 31.70 6.07 3.89
C PRO A 3 31.28 7.53 4.00
N ALA A 4 32.17 8.42 4.41
CA ALA A 4 31.89 9.84 4.51
C ALA A 4 31.36 10.39 3.16
N GLY A 5 30.28 11.17 3.19
CA GLY A 5 29.62 11.75 2.02
C GLY A 5 28.66 10.80 1.27
N ALA A 6 28.83 9.49 1.35
CA ALA A 6 28.02 8.54 0.57
C ALA A 6 26.56 8.44 1.04
N ALA A 7 26.28 8.67 2.32
CA ALA A 7 24.92 8.59 2.87
C ALA A 7 23.99 9.67 2.28
N ALA A 8 24.49 10.89 2.08
CA ALA A 8 23.71 11.98 1.49
C ALA A 8 23.39 11.68 0.01
N GLY A 9 24.34 11.10 -0.73
CA GLY A 9 24.12 10.66 -2.10
C GLY A 9 23.05 9.56 -2.19
N PHE A 10 23.12 8.57 -1.28
CA PHE A 10 22.13 7.50 -1.22
C PHE A 10 20.73 8.02 -0.85
N ALA A 11 20.63 8.95 0.08
CA ALA A 11 19.34 9.57 0.43
C ALA A 11 18.74 10.30 -0.78
N LYS A 12 19.57 11.03 -1.56
CA LYS A 12 19.10 11.68 -2.77
C LYS A 12 18.65 10.69 -3.83
N ASP A 13 19.40 9.61 -4.07
CA ASP A 13 19.03 8.58 -5.03
C ASP A 13 17.71 7.88 -4.64
N MET A 14 17.47 7.70 -3.33
CA MET A 14 16.20 7.13 -2.85
C MET A 14 15.05 8.13 -2.91
N GLU A 15 15.31 9.43 -2.78
CA GLU A 15 14.31 10.48 -3.00
C GLU A 15 13.90 10.56 -4.49
N GLU A 16 14.88 10.49 -5.38
CA GLU A 16 14.65 10.41 -6.84
C GLU A 16 13.89 9.12 -7.21
N PHE A 17 14.22 8.00 -6.56
CA PHE A 17 13.46 6.75 -6.70
C PHE A 17 12.02 6.88 -6.24
N ALA A 18 11.77 7.47 -5.06
CA ALA A 18 10.43 7.68 -4.53
C ALA A 18 9.60 8.57 -5.48
N TYR A 19 10.21 9.64 -6.01
CA TYR A 19 9.59 10.53 -6.98
C TYR A 19 9.25 9.79 -8.30
N ALA A 20 10.17 8.99 -8.82
CA ALA A 20 9.92 8.17 -10.00
C ALA A 20 8.78 7.17 -9.78
N MET A 21 8.71 6.54 -8.60
CA MET A 21 7.61 5.64 -8.27
C MET A 21 6.26 6.36 -8.21
N GLU A 22 6.23 7.58 -7.73
CA GLU A 22 5.02 8.40 -7.64
C GLU A 22 4.48 8.82 -9.02
N HIS A 23 5.37 9.11 -9.98
CA HIS A 23 5.01 9.66 -11.29
C HIS A 23 5.00 8.61 -12.39
N ASP A 24 6.06 7.79 -12.50
CA ASP A 24 6.23 6.87 -13.62
C ASP A 24 5.38 5.60 -13.49
N LEU A 25 5.10 5.17 -12.25
CA LEU A 25 4.33 3.94 -12.04
C LEU A 25 2.85 4.08 -12.44
N PRO A 26 2.14 5.17 -12.06
CA PRO A 26 0.79 5.42 -12.58
C PRO A 26 0.73 5.61 -14.09
N GLU A 27 1.76 6.21 -14.71
CA GLU A 27 1.84 6.32 -16.17
C GLU A 27 2.06 4.97 -16.85
N ALA A 28 2.89 4.10 -16.26
CA ALA A 28 3.09 2.75 -16.76
C ALA A 28 1.81 1.92 -16.77
N VAL A 29 0.92 2.12 -15.79
CA VAL A 29 -0.39 1.48 -15.71
C VAL A 29 -1.37 2.03 -16.75
N LYS A 30 -1.23 3.29 -17.16
CA LYS A 30 -2.06 3.92 -18.21
C LYS A 30 -1.54 3.66 -19.63
N ASN A 31 -0.51 2.82 -19.79
CA ASN A 31 0.05 2.50 -21.12
C ASN A 31 -0.95 1.64 -21.92
N GLU A 32 -1.10 1.99 -23.22
CA GLU A 32 -1.97 1.26 -24.17
C GLU A 32 -1.75 -0.27 -24.13
N LEU A 33 -0.49 -0.70 -24.03
CA LEU A 33 -0.14 -2.12 -23.96
C LEU A 33 -0.71 -2.83 -22.74
N TYR A 34 -0.73 -2.15 -21.58
CA TYR A 34 -1.32 -2.71 -20.37
C TYR A 34 -2.86 -2.77 -20.49
N GLU A 35 -3.47 -1.72 -20.98
CA GLU A 35 -4.92 -1.65 -21.23
C GLU A 35 -5.36 -2.74 -22.22
N GLU A 36 -4.61 -2.95 -23.30
CA GLU A 36 -4.87 -4.02 -24.25
C GLU A 36 -4.82 -5.42 -23.59
N GLN A 37 -3.78 -5.68 -22.79
CA GLN A 37 -3.67 -6.97 -22.08
C GLN A 37 -4.77 -7.15 -21.04
N LEU A 38 -5.17 -6.08 -20.36
CA LEU A 38 -6.28 -6.10 -19.40
C LEU A 38 -7.61 -6.38 -20.09
N SER A 39 -7.85 -5.73 -21.25
CA SER A 39 -9.04 -5.96 -22.10
C SER A 39 -9.12 -7.42 -22.54
N VAL A 40 -8.02 -7.99 -23.03
CA VAL A 40 -7.96 -9.41 -23.42
C VAL A 40 -8.35 -10.34 -22.27
N ILE A 41 -7.85 -10.08 -21.06
CA ILE A 41 -8.22 -10.88 -19.89
C ILE A 41 -9.72 -10.72 -19.59
N ARG A 42 -10.24 -9.48 -19.60
CA ARG A 42 -11.66 -9.20 -19.34
C ARG A 42 -12.56 -9.88 -20.39
N GLU A 43 -12.25 -9.73 -21.66
CA GLU A 43 -13.00 -10.35 -22.76
C GLU A 43 -13.01 -11.88 -22.65
N LYS A 44 -11.87 -12.51 -22.40
CA LYS A 44 -11.74 -13.95 -22.19
C LYS A 44 -12.71 -14.49 -21.12
N TYR A 45 -12.82 -13.78 -20.00
CA TYR A 45 -13.71 -14.21 -18.91
C TYR A 45 -15.16 -13.80 -19.16
N GLN A 46 -15.39 -12.70 -19.89
CA GLN A 46 -16.73 -12.31 -20.33
C GLN A 46 -17.30 -13.32 -21.34
N GLU A 47 -16.51 -13.79 -22.28
CA GLU A 47 -16.92 -14.85 -23.23
C GLU A 47 -17.29 -16.13 -22.49
N LYS A 48 -16.48 -16.56 -21.51
CA LYS A 48 -16.81 -17.73 -20.68
C LYS A 48 -18.13 -17.58 -19.95
N ARG A 49 -18.38 -16.39 -19.36
CA ARG A 49 -19.66 -16.07 -18.71
C ARG A 49 -20.81 -16.11 -19.70
N ASN A 50 -20.64 -15.51 -20.86
CA ASN A 50 -21.67 -15.49 -21.91
C ASN A 50 -21.98 -16.89 -22.43
N ASP A 51 -20.99 -17.73 -22.64
CA ASP A 51 -21.19 -19.09 -23.11
C ASP A 51 -21.89 -19.96 -22.06
N TYR A 52 -21.51 -19.80 -20.79
CA TYR A 52 -22.21 -20.44 -19.68
C TYR A 52 -23.69 -20.07 -19.66
N VAL A 53 -23.99 -18.78 -19.78
CA VAL A 53 -25.38 -18.29 -19.86
C VAL A 53 -26.12 -18.87 -21.04
N LYS A 54 -25.50 -18.93 -22.22
CA LYS A 54 -26.12 -19.57 -23.40
C LYS A 54 -26.45 -21.04 -23.15
N VAL A 55 -25.58 -21.76 -22.43
CA VAL A 55 -25.83 -23.17 -22.06
C VAL A 55 -27.03 -23.27 -21.12
N LEU A 56 -27.08 -22.43 -20.09
CA LEU A 56 -28.22 -22.38 -19.17
C LEU A 56 -29.52 -21.98 -19.89
N GLN A 57 -29.48 -20.98 -20.79
CA GLN A 57 -30.65 -20.60 -21.59
C GLN A 57 -31.15 -21.74 -22.48
N LYS A 58 -30.25 -22.54 -23.09
CA LYS A 58 -30.65 -23.73 -23.86
C LYS A 58 -31.34 -24.76 -22.97
N LYS A 59 -30.84 -24.98 -21.75
CA LYS A 59 -31.43 -25.92 -20.78
C LYS A 59 -32.76 -25.42 -20.19
N ALA A 60 -32.93 -24.11 -20.06
CA ALA A 60 -34.17 -23.50 -19.66
C ALA A 60 -35.25 -23.49 -20.75
N LYS A 61 -34.83 -23.67 -22.02
CA LYS A 61 -35.77 -23.68 -23.17
C LYS A 61 -36.74 -24.83 -23.06
N GLY A 62 -38.03 -24.50 -23.01
CA GLY A 62 -39.09 -25.50 -22.84
C GLY A 62 -39.54 -25.72 -21.38
N LYS A 63 -38.86 -25.15 -20.43
CA LYS A 63 -39.26 -25.12 -19.03
C LYS A 63 -40.05 -23.83 -18.72
N LYS A 64 -40.86 -23.86 -17.66
CA LYS A 64 -41.66 -22.72 -17.21
C LYS A 64 -40.84 -21.76 -16.30
N VAL A 65 -39.61 -21.46 -16.72
CA VAL A 65 -38.65 -20.61 -15.98
C VAL A 65 -37.91 -19.68 -16.90
N SER A 66 -37.54 -18.53 -16.37
CA SER A 66 -36.68 -17.53 -17.00
C SER A 66 -35.41 -17.30 -16.19
N LEU A 67 -34.29 -17.02 -16.87
CA LEU A 67 -33.01 -16.71 -16.25
C LEU A 67 -32.83 -15.19 -16.20
N LEU A 68 -32.74 -14.66 -14.98
CA LEU A 68 -32.46 -13.25 -14.72
C LEU A 68 -30.99 -13.05 -14.40
N HIS A 69 -30.34 -12.13 -15.11
CA HIS A 69 -29.00 -11.69 -14.80
C HIS A 69 -29.03 -10.65 -13.68
N MET A 70 -28.43 -10.99 -12.57
CA MET A 70 -28.21 -10.08 -11.46
C MET A 70 -26.70 -9.82 -11.29
N PRO A 71 -26.29 -8.71 -10.69
CA PRO A 71 -24.87 -8.44 -10.41
C PRO A 71 -24.18 -9.56 -9.61
N MET A 72 -24.94 -10.31 -8.82
CA MET A 72 -24.45 -11.42 -7.99
C MET A 72 -24.57 -12.80 -8.64
N GLY A 73 -24.98 -12.89 -9.94
CA GLY A 73 -25.10 -14.16 -10.64
C GLY A 73 -26.40 -14.34 -11.42
N VAL A 74 -26.70 -15.57 -11.81
CA VAL A 74 -27.91 -15.93 -12.53
C VAL A 74 -28.97 -16.42 -11.54
N VAL A 75 -30.14 -15.79 -11.56
CA VAL A 75 -31.30 -16.17 -10.74
C VAL A 75 -32.39 -16.74 -11.64
N VAL A 76 -33.00 -17.81 -11.18
CA VAL A 76 -34.14 -18.44 -11.88
C VAL A 76 -35.44 -17.85 -11.38
N ALA A 77 -36.27 -17.33 -12.31
CA ALA A 77 -37.58 -16.80 -12.03
C ALA A 77 -38.69 -17.64 -12.67
N PRO A 78 -39.85 -17.81 -12.02
CA PRO A 78 -40.99 -18.52 -12.61
C PRO A 78 -41.57 -17.74 -13.80
N MET A 79 -42.00 -18.49 -14.85
CA MET A 79 -42.53 -17.92 -16.09
C MET A 79 -43.81 -18.63 -16.47
N LYS A 80 -44.82 -17.84 -16.94
CA LYS A 80 -46.06 -18.35 -17.51
C LYS A 80 -46.38 -17.56 -18.80
N ASN A 81 -46.73 -18.25 -19.86
CA ASN A 81 -47.05 -17.67 -21.18
C ASN A 81 -45.97 -16.73 -21.76
N GLY A 82 -44.70 -16.95 -21.40
CA GLY A 82 -43.59 -16.11 -21.89
C GLY A 82 -43.25 -14.90 -21.02
N GLU A 83 -43.98 -14.68 -19.93
CA GLU A 83 -43.74 -13.56 -18.99
C GLU A 83 -43.35 -14.07 -17.61
N ILE A 84 -42.44 -13.34 -16.95
CA ILE A 84 -42.05 -13.61 -15.56
C ILE A 84 -43.23 -13.26 -14.66
N ILE A 85 -43.57 -14.17 -13.77
CA ILE A 85 -44.68 -13.98 -12.82
C ILE A 85 -44.18 -13.51 -11.46
N SER A 86 -44.89 -12.55 -10.87
CA SER A 86 -44.61 -12.08 -9.52
C SER A 86 -45.06 -13.13 -8.48
N PRO A 87 -44.55 -13.08 -7.24
CA PRO A 87 -44.99 -13.95 -6.17
C PRO A 87 -46.51 -13.95 -5.94
N ASP A 88 -47.16 -12.77 -6.03
CA ASP A 88 -48.62 -12.63 -5.87
C ASP A 88 -49.41 -13.37 -6.95
N VAL A 89 -48.92 -13.36 -8.21
CA VAL A 89 -49.52 -14.09 -9.32
C VAL A 89 -49.29 -15.57 -9.20
N PHE A 90 -48.09 -15.98 -8.72
CA PHE A 90 -47.75 -17.38 -8.46
C PHE A 90 -48.72 -17.99 -7.44
N ASP A 91 -49.09 -17.26 -6.38
CA ASP A 91 -49.97 -17.73 -5.34
C ASP A 91 -51.42 -17.95 -5.83
N THR A 92 -51.83 -17.33 -6.91
CA THR A 92 -53.16 -17.50 -7.54
C THR A 92 -53.28 -18.69 -8.51
N LEU A 93 -52.16 -19.39 -8.81
CA LEU A 93 -52.15 -20.54 -9.71
C LEU A 93 -52.78 -21.78 -9.08
N SER A 94 -53.24 -22.71 -9.93
CA SER A 94 -53.68 -24.03 -9.47
C SER A 94 -52.51 -24.84 -8.89
N ASP A 95 -52.82 -25.78 -7.99
CA ASP A 95 -51.83 -26.62 -7.36
C ASP A 95 -50.98 -27.44 -8.37
N ASP A 96 -51.60 -27.90 -9.46
CA ASP A 96 -50.90 -28.62 -10.55
C ASP A 96 -49.92 -27.69 -11.27
N GLU A 97 -50.29 -26.47 -11.60
CA GLU A 97 -49.42 -25.48 -12.24
C GLU A 97 -48.26 -25.04 -11.32
N LYS A 98 -48.54 -24.86 -10.02
CA LYS A 98 -47.51 -24.58 -9.03
C LYS A 98 -46.47 -25.70 -8.95
N ASN A 99 -46.93 -26.95 -8.88
CA ASN A 99 -46.04 -28.11 -8.81
C ASN A 99 -45.15 -28.26 -10.04
N GLU A 100 -45.67 -28.02 -11.26
CA GLU A 100 -44.87 -28.01 -12.47
C GLU A 100 -43.81 -26.94 -12.48
N ILE A 101 -44.19 -25.69 -12.15
CA ILE A 101 -43.23 -24.57 -12.10
C ILE A 101 -42.17 -24.81 -11.02
N MET A 102 -42.56 -25.32 -9.85
CA MET A 102 -41.61 -25.64 -8.79
C MET A 102 -40.63 -26.78 -9.18
N ALA A 103 -41.13 -27.79 -9.88
CA ALA A 103 -40.27 -28.87 -10.40
C ALA A 103 -39.23 -28.31 -11.41
N ASP A 104 -39.65 -27.43 -12.33
CA ASP A 104 -38.78 -26.77 -13.29
C ASP A 104 -37.77 -25.81 -12.61
N LEU A 105 -38.22 -25.08 -11.59
CA LEU A 105 -37.35 -24.22 -10.77
C LEU A 105 -36.28 -25.02 -10.05
N ASN A 106 -36.67 -26.10 -9.35
CA ASN A 106 -35.75 -26.97 -8.62
C ASN A 106 -34.76 -27.63 -9.56
N ALA A 107 -35.21 -28.17 -10.69
CA ALA A 107 -34.36 -28.79 -11.69
C ALA A 107 -33.34 -27.77 -12.27
N MET A 108 -33.75 -26.51 -12.46
CA MET A 108 -32.86 -25.49 -12.98
C MET A 108 -31.91 -24.95 -11.89
N GLN A 109 -32.35 -24.91 -10.64
CA GLN A 109 -31.47 -24.58 -9.52
C GLN A 109 -30.42 -25.65 -9.27
N GLU A 110 -30.80 -26.94 -9.38
CA GLU A 110 -29.82 -28.03 -9.31
C GLU A 110 -28.78 -27.97 -10.44
N GLU A 111 -29.22 -27.68 -11.66
CA GLU A 111 -28.32 -27.46 -12.80
C GLU A 111 -27.36 -26.31 -12.58
N ILE A 112 -27.84 -25.18 -12.04
CA ILE A 112 -27.00 -24.05 -11.68
C ILE A 112 -26.02 -24.45 -10.56
N ALA A 113 -26.49 -25.17 -9.53
CA ALA A 113 -25.66 -25.62 -8.43
C ALA A 113 -24.57 -26.59 -8.85
N GLN A 114 -24.86 -27.53 -9.76
CA GLN A 114 -23.85 -28.46 -10.31
C GLN A 114 -22.74 -27.75 -11.11
N HIS A 115 -23.04 -26.58 -11.68
CA HIS A 115 -22.07 -25.75 -12.39
C HIS A 115 -21.61 -24.54 -11.58
N GLN A 116 -22.10 -24.38 -10.35
CA GLN A 116 -21.75 -23.26 -9.48
C GLN A 116 -20.32 -23.33 -8.95
N ASP A 117 -19.71 -24.53 -8.94
CA ASP A 117 -18.29 -24.69 -8.61
C ASP A 117 -17.36 -24.13 -9.71
N ASP A 118 -17.85 -23.99 -10.94
CA ASP A 118 -17.07 -23.41 -12.05
C ASP A 118 -17.16 -21.88 -12.13
N ALA A 119 -18.32 -21.29 -11.81
CA ALA A 119 -18.58 -19.86 -11.99
C ALA A 119 -17.85 -18.96 -10.96
N PRO A 120 -17.80 -19.24 -9.65
CA PRO A 120 -17.01 -18.47 -8.69
C PRO A 120 -15.52 -18.54 -9.00
N GLY A 121 -15.03 -19.70 -9.48
CA GLY A 121 -13.62 -19.87 -9.85
C GLY A 121 -13.16 -19.00 -11.03
N TRP A 122 -14.06 -18.46 -11.85
CA TRP A 122 -13.66 -17.57 -12.95
C TRP A 122 -13.34 -16.15 -12.46
N GLU A 123 -14.05 -15.64 -11.47
CA GLU A 123 -13.76 -14.32 -10.88
C GLU A 123 -12.43 -14.37 -10.13
N GLU A 124 -12.20 -15.43 -9.37
CA GLU A 124 -10.92 -15.62 -8.69
C GLU A 124 -9.77 -15.76 -9.70
N LYS A 125 -9.95 -16.57 -10.76
CA LYS A 125 -8.95 -16.75 -11.82
C LYS A 125 -8.71 -15.46 -12.62
N GLN A 126 -9.77 -14.69 -12.91
CA GLN A 126 -9.65 -13.39 -13.56
C GLN A 126 -8.84 -12.42 -12.70
N THR A 127 -9.18 -12.33 -11.41
CA THR A 127 -8.47 -11.48 -10.44
C THR A 127 -7.01 -11.91 -10.31
N GLU A 128 -6.74 -13.21 -10.28
CA GLU A 128 -5.38 -13.74 -10.23
C GLU A 128 -4.57 -13.43 -11.49
N GLU A 129 -5.17 -13.55 -12.69
CA GLU A 129 -4.50 -13.19 -13.95
C GLU A 129 -4.22 -11.68 -14.01
N ILE A 130 -5.16 -10.83 -13.59
CA ILE A 130 -4.97 -9.38 -13.50
C ILE A 130 -3.85 -9.06 -12.50
N LYS A 131 -3.85 -9.69 -11.33
CA LYS A 131 -2.79 -9.52 -10.33
C LYS A 131 -1.41 -9.89 -10.87
N LYS A 132 -1.30 -11.01 -11.58
CA LYS A 132 -0.03 -11.43 -12.21
C LYS A 132 0.43 -10.43 -13.28
N LEU A 133 -0.50 -9.86 -14.04
CA LEU A 133 -0.19 -8.81 -15.02
C LEU A 133 0.34 -7.55 -14.32
N GLN A 134 -0.31 -7.10 -13.25
CA GLN A 134 0.12 -5.98 -12.43
C GLN A 134 1.49 -6.23 -11.79
N GLU A 135 1.71 -7.41 -11.22
CA GLU A 135 3.00 -7.81 -10.66
C GLU A 135 4.14 -7.72 -11.69
N LYS A 136 3.89 -8.21 -12.90
CA LYS A 136 4.87 -8.14 -13.99
C LYS A 136 5.18 -6.70 -14.36
N LEU A 137 4.16 -5.87 -14.56
CA LEU A 137 4.31 -4.47 -14.92
C LEU A 137 5.09 -3.70 -13.85
N VAL A 138 4.69 -3.81 -12.60
CA VAL A 138 5.37 -3.14 -11.47
C VAL A 138 6.82 -3.62 -11.36
N LYS A 139 7.06 -4.94 -11.47
CA LYS A 139 8.41 -5.52 -11.42
C LYS A 139 9.31 -4.99 -12.52
N ASP A 140 8.79 -4.85 -13.74
CA ASP A 140 9.54 -4.31 -14.88
C ASP A 140 9.80 -2.81 -14.69
N ALA A 141 8.83 -2.03 -14.20
CA ALA A 141 8.98 -0.61 -13.92
C ALA A 141 10.06 -0.31 -12.86
N ILE A 142 10.07 -1.06 -11.75
CA ILE A 142 11.04 -0.83 -10.66
C ILE A 142 12.42 -1.43 -10.92
N LYS A 143 12.54 -2.34 -11.89
CA LYS A 143 13.78 -3.09 -12.15
C LYS A 143 14.97 -2.20 -12.49
N LYS A 144 14.77 -1.25 -13.41
CA LYS A 144 15.82 -0.34 -13.87
C LYS A 144 16.27 0.61 -12.74
N PRO A 145 15.40 1.39 -12.09
CA PRO A 145 15.79 2.29 -11.02
C PRO A 145 16.52 1.57 -9.86
N ILE A 146 16.02 0.41 -9.44
CA ILE A 146 16.65 -0.37 -8.37
C ILE A 146 18.04 -0.88 -8.79
N ASN A 147 18.20 -1.35 -10.04
CA ASN A 147 19.49 -1.81 -10.51
C ASN A 147 20.53 -0.67 -10.64
N ASP A 148 20.10 0.49 -11.07
CA ASP A 148 20.97 1.67 -11.18
C ASP A 148 21.53 2.06 -9.80
N ILE A 149 20.68 2.09 -8.78
CA ILE A 149 21.11 2.33 -7.40
C ILE A 149 22.01 1.19 -6.91
N LYS A 150 21.68 -0.08 -7.19
CA LYS A 150 22.52 -1.24 -6.80
C LYS A 150 23.92 -1.16 -7.41
N GLN A 151 24.03 -0.74 -8.66
CA GLN A 151 25.33 -0.58 -9.33
C GLN A 151 26.15 0.54 -8.71
N LYS A 152 25.54 1.69 -8.42
CA LYS A 152 26.19 2.84 -7.80
C LYS A 152 26.76 2.52 -6.41
N TYR A 153 26.05 1.69 -5.63
CA TYR A 153 26.47 1.29 -4.28
C TYR A 153 26.98 -0.16 -4.23
N ARG A 154 27.59 -0.64 -5.30
CA ARG A 154 28.16 -1.98 -5.41
C ARG A 154 29.19 -2.23 -4.32
N GLY A 155 29.02 -3.35 -3.56
CA GLY A 155 29.87 -3.71 -2.45
C GLY A 155 29.29 -3.38 -1.07
N ASN A 156 28.27 -2.57 -0.98
CA ASN A 156 27.55 -2.34 0.27
C ASN A 156 26.37 -3.33 0.43
N LYS A 157 26.61 -4.43 1.18
CA LYS A 157 25.62 -5.48 1.41
C LYS A 157 24.32 -4.95 2.03
N LYS A 158 24.42 -4.00 2.98
CA LYS A 158 23.24 -3.41 3.64
C LYS A 158 22.36 -2.62 2.68
N VAL A 159 22.94 -1.91 1.70
CA VAL A 159 22.18 -1.25 0.64
C VAL A 159 21.49 -2.27 -0.24
N ALA A 160 22.16 -3.34 -0.61
CA ALA A 160 21.56 -4.40 -1.42
C ALA A 160 20.39 -5.09 -0.71
N GLU A 161 20.53 -5.37 0.60
CA GLU A 161 19.46 -5.92 1.44
C GLU A 161 18.27 -4.95 1.58
N TYR A 162 18.55 -3.66 1.81
CA TYR A 162 17.53 -2.62 1.87
C TYR A 162 16.74 -2.49 0.56
N LEU A 163 17.43 -2.40 -0.59
CA LEU A 163 16.78 -2.33 -1.89
C LEU A 163 15.97 -3.58 -2.23
N LYS A 164 16.41 -4.76 -1.74
CA LYS A 164 15.60 -5.98 -1.86
C LYS A 164 14.35 -5.90 -0.99
N ALA A 165 14.45 -5.36 0.22
CA ALA A 165 13.30 -5.16 1.10
C ALA A 165 12.31 -4.16 0.50
N VAL A 166 12.78 -3.05 -0.08
CA VAL A 166 11.95 -2.07 -0.81
C VAL A 166 11.24 -2.74 -1.98
N GLN A 167 11.96 -3.53 -2.78
CA GLN A 167 11.37 -4.26 -3.90
C GLN A 167 10.26 -5.22 -3.46
N ASN A 168 10.51 -6.00 -2.41
CA ASN A 168 9.52 -6.93 -1.87
C ASN A 168 8.30 -6.17 -1.34
N TYR A 169 8.52 -5.08 -0.59
CA TYR A 169 7.43 -4.26 -0.06
C TYR A 169 6.51 -3.72 -1.17
N ILE A 170 7.08 -3.23 -2.29
CA ILE A 170 6.30 -2.75 -3.43
C ILE A 170 5.48 -3.89 -4.02
N LEU A 171 6.09 -5.07 -4.23
CA LEU A 171 5.41 -6.23 -4.82
C LEU A 171 4.31 -6.83 -3.91
N GLU A 172 4.49 -6.77 -2.60
CA GLU A 172 3.50 -7.22 -1.62
C GLU A 172 2.32 -6.25 -1.49
N ASN A 173 2.53 -4.97 -1.83
CA ASN A 173 1.54 -3.90 -1.68
C ASN A 173 1.13 -3.26 -3.02
N ILE A 174 1.14 -4.00 -4.11
CA ILE A 174 0.79 -3.51 -5.46
C ILE A 174 -0.54 -2.72 -5.48
N PRO A 175 -1.63 -3.16 -4.82
CA PRO A 175 -2.89 -2.42 -4.84
C PRO A 175 -2.80 -0.99 -4.28
N SER A 176 -1.79 -0.71 -3.44
CA SER A 176 -1.55 0.63 -2.90
C SER A 176 -0.85 1.55 -3.90
N PHE A 177 -0.15 1.00 -4.90
CA PHE A 177 0.64 1.75 -5.87
C PHE A 177 -0.02 1.82 -7.24
N VAL A 178 -0.84 0.82 -7.59
CA VAL A 178 -1.56 0.73 -8.84
C VAL A 178 -3.02 1.10 -8.60
N PRO A 179 -3.55 2.19 -9.18
CA PRO A 179 -4.95 2.54 -9.03
C PRO A 179 -5.86 1.40 -9.49
N ASN A 180 -6.88 1.07 -8.69
CA ASN A 180 -7.93 0.15 -9.12
C ASN A 180 -8.83 0.89 -10.12
N TYR A 181 -8.65 0.63 -11.40
CA TYR A 181 -9.41 1.23 -12.49
C TYR A 181 -10.93 1.02 -12.37
N ASP A 182 -11.37 -0.02 -11.66
CA ASP A 182 -12.80 -0.31 -11.47
C ASP A 182 -13.48 0.57 -10.40
N GLN A 183 -12.72 1.28 -9.56
CA GLN A 183 -13.28 2.19 -8.55
C GLN A 183 -13.43 3.64 -9.05
N ASP A 184 -12.65 4.05 -10.07
CA ASP A 184 -12.69 5.42 -10.60
C ASP A 184 -13.80 5.61 -11.66
N SER A 185 -14.45 4.55 -12.11
CA SER A 185 -15.55 4.61 -13.10
C SER A 185 -16.94 4.93 -12.51
N LYS A 186 -17.07 5.13 -11.21
CA LYS A 186 -18.27 5.72 -10.65
C LYS A 186 -18.17 7.25 -10.77
N PRO A 187 -19.10 7.92 -11.49
CA PRO A 187 -19.12 9.37 -11.50
C PRO A 187 -19.25 9.85 -10.05
N GLN A 188 -18.23 10.54 -9.56
CA GLN A 188 -18.32 11.26 -8.30
C GLN A 188 -19.34 12.36 -8.54
N THR A 189 -20.52 12.19 -7.98
CA THR A 189 -21.48 13.27 -7.85
C THR A 189 -20.85 14.34 -6.96
N GLU A 190 -20.53 15.47 -7.58
CA GLU A 190 -19.78 16.61 -7.03
C GLU A 190 -20.57 17.45 -6.02
N GLU A 191 -21.42 16.89 -5.19
CA GLU A 191 -22.32 17.72 -4.36
C GLU A 191 -22.28 17.40 -2.85
N GLU A 192 -21.14 17.01 -2.28
CA GLU A 192 -21.05 17.03 -0.81
C GLU A 192 -19.85 17.83 -0.31
N PRO A 193 -20.04 18.73 0.69
CA PRO A 193 -18.93 19.48 1.34
C PRO A 193 -17.85 18.59 1.95
N MET A 194 -18.15 17.30 2.16
CA MET A 194 -17.25 16.29 2.69
C MET A 194 -16.31 15.71 1.63
N ALA A 195 -16.61 15.84 0.34
CA ALA A 195 -15.78 15.35 -0.76
C ALA A 195 -14.41 16.06 -0.81
N GLY A 196 -14.38 17.36 -0.51
CA GLY A 196 -13.15 18.15 -0.42
C GLY A 196 -12.22 17.70 0.72
N LEU A 197 -12.79 17.34 1.87
CA LEU A 197 -12.01 16.82 3.01
C LEU A 197 -11.49 15.40 2.73
N LEU A 198 -12.33 14.57 2.13
CA LEU A 198 -11.96 13.20 1.72
C LEU A 198 -10.87 13.20 0.64
N SER A 199 -10.91 14.14 -0.32
CA SER A 199 -9.86 14.27 -1.33
C SER A 199 -8.53 14.75 -0.72
N GLN A 200 -8.56 15.68 0.25
CA GLN A 200 -7.35 16.09 0.98
C GLN A 200 -6.76 14.94 1.81
N LEU A 201 -7.58 14.12 2.46
CA LEU A 201 -7.12 12.95 3.20
C LEU A 201 -6.56 11.87 2.27
N LYS A 202 -7.17 11.66 1.09
CA LYS A 202 -6.63 10.76 0.07
C LYS A 202 -5.27 11.23 -0.45
N ASN A 203 -5.14 12.51 -0.80
CA ASN A 203 -3.88 13.07 -1.29
C ASN A 203 -2.76 12.95 -0.25
N GLN A 204 -3.05 13.13 1.05
CA GLN A 204 -2.08 12.93 2.11
C GLN A 204 -1.67 11.47 2.29
N GLN A 205 -2.61 10.53 2.18
CA GLN A 205 -2.30 9.10 2.20
C GLN A 205 -1.47 8.68 0.97
N GLU A 206 -1.66 9.34 -0.17
CA GLU A 206 -0.87 9.10 -1.37
C GLU A 206 0.57 9.62 -1.24
N GLU A 207 0.79 10.82 -0.71
CA GLU A 207 2.13 11.33 -0.41
C GLU A 207 2.87 10.46 0.62
N ASP A 208 2.16 9.93 1.60
CA ASP A 208 2.74 9.13 2.69
C ASP A 208 3.23 7.74 2.22
N LYS A 209 2.59 7.14 1.20
CA LYS A 209 3.00 5.81 0.70
C LYS A 209 4.40 5.78 0.08
N TYR A 210 4.82 6.87 -0.59
CA TYR A 210 6.15 6.99 -1.20
C TYR A 210 7.19 7.53 -0.22
N SER A 211 6.78 8.22 0.85
CA SER A 211 7.67 8.72 1.88
C SER A 211 8.44 7.60 2.57
N LYS A 212 7.88 6.38 2.62
CA LYS A 212 8.52 5.18 3.18
C LYS A 212 9.81 4.78 2.47
N PHE A 213 10.01 5.20 1.23
CA PHE A 213 11.24 4.93 0.47
C PHE A 213 12.33 5.97 0.71
N LYS A 214 12.01 7.11 1.34
CA LYS A 214 12.98 8.12 1.70
C LYS A 214 13.95 7.60 2.75
N VAL A 215 15.15 8.15 2.76
CA VAL A 215 16.20 7.77 3.71
C VAL A 215 16.55 8.96 4.58
N ASN A 216 16.42 8.81 5.90
CA ASN A 216 16.85 9.82 6.85
C ASN A 216 18.33 9.65 7.17
N VAL A 217 19.13 10.67 6.84
CA VAL A 217 20.56 10.71 7.15
C VAL A 217 20.77 11.41 8.49
N VAL A 218 20.96 10.63 9.55
CA VAL A 218 21.13 11.11 10.92
C VAL A 218 22.41 11.94 11.10
N VAL A 219 23.49 11.56 10.39
CA VAL A 219 24.77 12.30 10.39
C VAL A 219 25.30 12.44 8.97
N LYS A 220 25.63 13.68 8.60
CA LYS A 220 26.25 14.03 7.32
C LYS A 220 27.72 14.35 7.56
N ASN A 221 28.63 13.44 7.22
CA ASN A 221 30.07 13.72 7.22
C ASN A 221 30.49 14.13 5.80
N VAL A 222 31.31 15.17 5.73
CA VAL A 222 31.87 15.62 4.44
C VAL A 222 33.07 14.71 4.10
N PRO A 223 33.24 14.30 2.82
CA PRO A 223 34.43 13.61 2.40
C PRO A 223 35.68 14.40 2.77
N ASP A 224 36.73 13.72 3.18
CA ASP A 224 38.06 14.29 3.52
C ASP A 224 38.08 15.30 4.67
N SER A 225 37.02 15.36 5.49
CA SER A 225 36.95 16.31 6.64
C SER A 225 37.77 15.92 7.85
N GLY A 226 38.43 14.75 7.83
CA GLY A 226 39.16 14.23 9.01
C GLY A 226 38.20 13.78 10.14
N ALA A 227 38.76 13.54 11.33
CA ALA A 227 37.98 13.18 12.51
C ALA A 227 37.09 14.37 12.97
N PRO A 228 35.81 14.17 13.19
CA PRO A 228 34.93 15.26 13.60
C PRO A 228 35.28 15.76 15.01
N ILE A 229 35.31 17.06 15.20
CA ILE A 229 35.43 17.71 16.50
C ILE A 229 34.14 18.47 16.79
N VAL A 230 33.39 17.98 17.77
CA VAL A 230 32.09 18.53 18.14
C VAL A 230 32.18 19.20 19.51
N LEU A 231 31.98 20.52 19.55
CA LEU A 231 31.82 21.26 20.80
C LEU A 231 30.33 21.36 21.13
N LEU A 232 29.95 20.86 22.31
CA LEU A 232 28.56 20.93 22.79
C LEU A 232 28.45 21.85 23.97
N ASP A 233 27.91 23.06 23.73
CA ASP A 233 27.76 24.09 24.74
C ASP A 233 26.55 23.85 25.67
N HIS A 234 25.47 23.26 25.17
CA HIS A 234 24.23 22.96 25.90
C HIS A 234 23.94 21.46 25.95
N PRO A 235 24.54 20.73 26.91
CA PRO A 235 24.50 19.25 26.91
C PRO A 235 23.23 18.68 27.55
N THR A 236 22.06 18.99 26.98
CA THR A 236 20.81 18.30 27.35
C THR A 236 20.83 16.86 26.82
N GLN A 237 20.01 15.99 27.39
CA GLN A 237 19.89 14.60 26.94
C GLN A 237 19.58 14.52 25.43
N GLY A 238 18.61 15.30 24.94
CA GLY A 238 18.24 15.34 23.52
C GLY A 238 19.38 15.84 22.61
N ASN A 239 20.18 16.82 23.08
CA ASN A 239 21.33 17.32 22.32
C ASN A 239 22.50 16.33 22.31
N LEU A 240 22.61 15.48 23.33
CA LEU A 240 23.63 14.42 23.42
C LEU A 240 23.30 13.21 22.56
N VAL A 241 22.16 12.57 22.82
CA VAL A 241 21.79 11.31 22.16
C VAL A 241 20.91 11.50 20.93
N GLY A 242 20.29 12.65 20.75
CA GLY A 242 19.32 12.90 19.69
C GLY A 242 17.89 12.89 20.22
N LYS A 243 16.98 13.20 19.33
CA LYS A 243 15.54 13.31 19.64
C LYS A 243 14.70 12.89 18.45
N VAL A 244 13.48 12.46 18.74
CA VAL A 244 12.42 12.29 17.76
C VAL A 244 11.56 13.55 17.79
N GLU A 245 11.56 14.31 16.71
CA GLU A 245 10.70 15.49 16.58
C GLU A 245 9.26 15.06 16.30
N ARG A 246 8.32 15.90 16.68
CA ARG A 246 6.89 15.71 16.43
C ARG A 246 6.35 16.92 15.70
N ILE A 247 5.49 16.69 14.72
CA ILE A 247 4.78 17.75 13.99
C ILE A 247 3.33 17.72 14.42
N GLN A 248 2.75 18.91 14.63
CA GLN A 248 1.32 18.99 14.86
C GLN A 248 0.59 19.01 13.53
N GLN A 249 -0.28 18.04 13.33
CA GLN A 249 -1.12 17.92 12.13
C GLN A 249 -2.56 17.63 12.56
N PHE A 250 -3.48 18.48 12.17
CA PHE A 250 -4.91 18.39 12.54
C PHE A 250 -5.17 18.23 14.05
N GLY A 251 -4.37 18.88 14.89
CA GLY A 251 -4.50 18.77 16.34
C GLY A 251 -3.87 17.54 16.99
N ALA A 252 -3.36 16.60 16.20
CA ALA A 252 -2.59 15.45 16.68
C ALA A 252 -1.10 15.69 16.53
N LEU A 253 -0.30 15.14 17.46
CA LEU A 253 1.15 15.10 17.35
C LEU A 253 1.54 13.81 16.62
N ILE A 254 2.07 13.95 15.41
CA ILE A 254 2.56 12.83 14.61
C ILE A 254 4.08 12.85 14.53
N THR A 255 4.67 11.69 14.33
CA THR A 255 6.09 11.52 14.10
C THR A 255 6.33 10.41 13.08
N ASP A 256 7.43 10.50 12.37
CA ASP A 256 7.92 9.45 11.49
C ASP A 256 9.44 9.34 11.57
N PHE A 257 10.03 8.39 10.85
CA PHE A 257 11.47 8.15 10.88
C PHE A 257 12.30 9.31 10.32
N THR A 258 11.73 10.22 9.51
CA THR A 258 12.44 11.38 8.94
C THR A 258 12.66 12.47 9.99
N LEU A 259 11.85 12.45 11.05
CA LEU A 259 11.92 13.38 12.18
C LEU A 259 12.92 12.97 13.26
N ILE A 260 13.61 11.85 13.07
CA ILE A 260 14.70 11.43 13.96
C ILE A 260 15.93 12.29 13.70
N LYS A 261 16.40 13.02 14.72
CA LYS A 261 17.59 13.87 14.68
C LYS A 261 18.69 13.32 15.56
N GLY A 262 19.88 13.15 14.99
CA GLY A 262 21.05 12.69 15.73
C GLY A 262 21.61 13.73 16.68
N GLY A 263 22.05 13.30 17.87
CA GLY A 263 22.71 14.13 18.86
C GLY A 263 24.21 14.30 18.61
N ALA A 264 24.88 14.96 19.56
CA ALA A 264 26.32 15.22 19.51
C ALA A 264 27.16 13.94 19.53
N LEU A 265 26.71 12.90 20.25
CA LEU A 265 27.38 11.60 20.27
C LEU A 265 27.39 10.94 18.87
N HIS A 266 26.33 11.07 18.10
CA HIS A 266 26.30 10.58 16.72
C HIS A 266 27.25 11.38 15.82
N ARG A 267 27.24 12.73 15.94
CA ARG A 267 28.09 13.61 15.13
C ARG A 267 29.58 13.46 15.44
N ALA A 268 29.91 13.18 16.72
CA ALA A 268 31.27 13.00 17.17
C ALA A 268 31.81 11.57 16.98
N ASN A 269 31.00 10.66 16.45
CA ASN A 269 31.41 9.27 16.28
C ASN A 269 32.63 9.16 15.34
N GLY A 270 33.71 8.51 15.81
CA GLY A 270 35.00 8.46 15.12
C GLY A 270 35.86 9.71 15.30
N GLY A 271 35.49 10.61 16.20
CA GLY A 271 36.22 11.86 16.49
C GLY A 271 36.17 12.24 17.96
N PHE A 272 35.98 13.53 18.23
CA PHE A 272 36.05 14.10 19.58
C PHE A 272 34.79 14.84 19.93
N LEU A 273 34.24 14.59 21.11
CA LEU A 273 33.14 15.37 21.69
C LEU A 273 33.69 16.17 22.90
N LEU A 274 33.63 17.50 22.82
CA LEU A 274 34.08 18.42 23.86
C LEU A 274 32.83 18.95 24.58
N ILE A 275 32.76 18.72 25.90
CA ILE A 275 31.66 19.14 26.76
C ILE A 275 32.22 19.76 28.05
N ASP A 276 31.64 20.88 28.48
CA ASP A 276 31.89 21.44 29.82
C ASP A 276 31.28 20.49 30.86
N ALA A 277 32.15 19.97 31.75
CA ALA A 277 31.76 19.01 32.79
C ALA A 277 30.71 19.59 33.74
N ARG A 278 30.84 20.89 34.14
CA ARG A 278 29.88 21.55 35.03
C ARG A 278 28.52 21.67 34.37
N LYS A 279 28.48 22.08 33.10
CA LYS A 279 27.21 22.20 32.36
C LYS A 279 26.54 20.80 32.19
N LEU A 280 27.32 19.75 31.93
CA LEU A 280 26.81 18.42 31.81
C LEU A 280 26.19 17.90 33.12
N LEU A 281 26.87 18.09 34.23
CA LEU A 281 26.43 17.62 35.55
C LEU A 281 25.22 18.38 36.08
N LEU A 282 25.02 19.64 35.64
CA LEU A 282 23.86 20.43 36.00
C LEU A 282 22.59 20.11 35.22
N GLN A 283 22.71 19.36 34.11
CA GLN A 283 21.55 18.97 33.30
C GLN A 283 21.00 17.63 33.77
N PRO A 284 19.70 17.55 34.10
CA PRO A 284 19.07 16.30 34.52
C PRO A 284 19.23 15.20 33.44
N TYR A 285 19.51 13.98 33.86
CA TYR A 285 19.63 12.78 33.01
C TYR A 285 20.75 12.84 31.94
N SER A 286 21.47 13.95 31.81
CA SER A 286 22.45 14.14 30.73
C SER A 286 23.74 13.39 30.96
N TRP A 287 24.13 13.14 32.22
CA TRP A 287 25.33 12.39 32.59
C TRP A 287 25.20 10.88 32.29
N ASP A 288 24.06 10.29 32.55
CA ASP A 288 23.83 8.87 32.36
C ASP A 288 23.85 8.44 30.88
N SER A 289 23.45 9.33 29.99
CA SER A 289 23.35 9.04 28.56
C SER A 289 24.71 8.72 27.91
N PRO A 290 25.76 9.56 28.05
CA PRO A 290 27.09 9.21 27.52
C PRO A 290 27.71 7.99 28.22
N ILE A 291 27.47 7.78 29.53
CA ILE A 291 27.98 6.58 30.24
C ILE A 291 27.36 5.34 29.64
N ARG A 292 26.02 5.32 29.46
CA ARG A 292 25.34 4.19 28.86
C ARG A 292 25.79 3.95 27.41
N ALA A 293 25.95 5.00 26.63
CA ALA A 293 26.40 4.90 25.24
C ALA A 293 27.82 4.35 25.15
N LEU A 294 28.73 4.77 26.04
CA LEU A 294 30.12 4.27 26.09
C LEU A 294 30.16 2.81 26.56
N ALA A 295 29.37 2.45 27.56
CA ALA A 295 29.34 1.08 28.10
C ALA A 295 28.73 0.06 27.11
N SER A 296 27.60 0.43 26.45
CA SER A 296 26.93 -0.43 25.50
C SER A 296 27.51 -0.37 24.08
N LYS A 297 28.29 0.67 23.76
CA LYS A 297 28.76 1.00 22.42
C LYS A 297 27.60 1.25 21.45
N GLU A 298 26.46 1.65 21.97
CA GLU A 298 25.24 1.98 21.23
C GLU A 298 24.65 3.30 21.71
N ILE A 299 24.15 4.12 20.79
CA ILE A 299 23.42 5.34 21.09
C ILE A 299 21.95 5.08 20.85
N LYS A 300 21.15 5.10 21.92
CA LYS A 300 19.69 4.91 21.84
C LYS A 300 19.01 6.27 21.89
N ILE A 301 18.23 6.59 20.87
CA ILE A 301 17.36 7.77 20.84
C ILE A 301 16.04 7.31 21.48
N GLU A 302 15.81 7.75 22.72
CA GLU A 302 14.58 7.48 23.45
C GLU A 302 13.58 8.59 23.13
N ALA A 303 12.33 8.22 22.84
CA ALA A 303 11.25 9.21 22.81
C ALA A 303 11.09 9.77 24.23
N PRO A 304 10.82 11.09 24.43
CA PRO A 304 10.51 11.61 25.74
C PRO A 304 9.37 10.78 26.34
N SER A 305 9.60 10.20 27.53
CA SER A 305 8.53 9.54 28.26
C SER A 305 7.44 10.59 28.54
N GLU A 306 6.18 10.22 28.33
CA GLU A 306 5.03 11.10 28.55
C GLU A 306 4.91 11.62 30.01
N ASP A 307 5.69 11.02 30.93
CA ASP A 307 5.67 11.32 32.35
C ASP A 307 6.31 12.65 32.78
N THR A 308 6.90 13.43 31.86
CA THR A 308 7.56 14.69 32.23
C THR A 308 6.83 15.96 31.77
N SER A 309 5.62 15.87 31.25
CA SER A 309 4.98 17.05 30.62
C SER A 309 3.86 17.71 31.42
N PHE A 310 3.55 17.33 32.63
CA PHE A 310 2.56 18.08 33.44
C PHE A 310 2.97 18.18 34.92
N SER A 311 3.93 19.07 35.22
CA SER A 311 3.96 19.78 36.49
C SER A 311 4.20 21.25 36.18
N THR A 312 3.10 21.97 36.13
CA THR A 312 3.09 23.43 36.23
C THR A 312 3.64 23.87 37.57
#